data_db406162941aa01073079579c3e8d05d
#
_entry.id   db406162941aa01073079579c3e8d05d
#
_cell.length_a   1.000
_cell.length_b   1.000
_cell.length_c   1.000
_cell.angle_alpha   90.00
_cell.angle_beta   90.00
_cell.angle_gamma   90.00
#
_symmetry.space_group_name_H-M   'P 1'
#
loop_
_entity.id
_entity.type
_entity.pdbx_description
1 polymer ?
#
loop_
_entity_poly.entity_id
_entity_poly.type
_entity_poly.pdbx_seq_one_letter_code
_entity_poly.pdbx_strand_id
1 'polypeptide(L)'
;MANEAVVKEVEMRNAVCKTLLGGVILMGMQMGIPIPSAQAAGKYAIILQAGKESHEGMARAVHALLYTRELKEHGHDVVLVFDGAGTEWAEEFTKPDSTHKLTPMYRELSKLGVTKIICDFCAGAFGVKERLAQRQLPLVAEYAGHPSIAKWIDQGYQLLIL
;
A
#
# COMPACT_ATOMS: atom_id res chain seq x y z
N MET A 1 -4.76 -17.57 40.44
CA MET A 1 -3.82 -16.99 41.41
C MET A 1 -2.84 -15.95 40.83
N ALA A 2 -2.82 -15.71 39.52
CA ALA A 2 -1.92 -14.70 38.92
C ALA A 2 -2.59 -13.32 38.66
N ASN A 3 -3.90 -13.18 38.89
CA ASN A 3 -4.65 -11.99 38.56
C ASN A 3 -4.87 -11.01 39.74
N GLU A 4 -4.65 -11.44 40.96
CA GLU A 4 -4.82 -10.59 42.16
C GLU A 4 -3.60 -9.73 42.47
N ALA A 5 -2.41 -10.13 42.06
CA ALA A 5 -1.18 -9.37 42.28
C ALA A 5 -1.12 -8.10 41.41
N VAL A 6 -1.64 -8.17 40.18
CA VAL A 6 -1.62 -7.04 39.23
C VAL A 6 -2.61 -5.94 39.62
N VAL A 7 -3.77 -6.33 40.19
CA VAL A 7 -4.79 -5.36 40.64
C VAL A 7 -4.33 -4.57 41.88
N LYS A 8 -3.62 -5.20 42.80
CA LYS A 8 -3.06 -4.52 43.98
C LYS A 8 -1.93 -3.54 43.67
N GLU A 9 -1.16 -3.78 42.64
CA GLU A 9 -0.07 -2.88 42.24
C GLU A 9 -0.59 -1.58 41.59
N VAL A 10 -1.73 -1.65 40.91
CA VAL A 10 -2.40 -0.46 40.30
C VAL A 10 -3.09 0.39 41.38
N GLU A 11 -3.64 -0.20 42.43
CA GLU A 11 -4.28 0.57 43.52
C GLU A 11 -3.27 1.28 44.41
N MET A 12 -2.10 0.71 44.67
CA MET A 12 -1.04 1.37 45.48
C MET A 12 -0.41 2.59 44.79
N ARG A 13 -0.40 2.64 43.46
CA ARG A 13 0.14 3.79 42.72
C ARG A 13 -0.81 5.01 42.71
N ASN A 14 -2.11 4.82 42.97
CA ASN A 14 -3.09 5.92 43.04
C ASN A 14 -3.26 6.51 44.42
N ALA A 15 -2.71 5.91 45.47
CA ALA A 15 -2.88 6.34 46.84
C ALA A 15 -1.81 7.35 47.35
N VAL A 16 -0.70 7.54 46.61
CA VAL A 16 0.45 8.39 47.03
C VAL A 16 0.36 9.85 46.58
N CYS A 17 -0.67 10.23 45.80
CA CYS A 17 -0.77 11.58 45.20
C CYS A 17 -1.81 12.50 45.86
N LYS A 18 -2.11 12.35 47.17
CA LYS A 18 -2.97 13.28 47.89
C LYS A 18 -2.37 13.61 49.26
N THR A 19 -1.37 14.45 49.32
CA THR A 19 -1.11 15.41 50.42
C THR A 19 0.19 16.15 50.12
N LEU A 20 0.07 17.40 49.73
CA LEU A 20 0.82 18.55 50.29
C LEU A 20 0.34 19.83 49.59
N LEU A 21 -0.40 20.62 50.36
CA LEU A 21 -0.73 22.01 50.08
C LEU A 21 0.56 22.84 50.06
N GLY A 22 0.65 23.81 49.18
CA GLY A 22 1.67 24.86 49.22
C GLY A 22 1.69 25.60 47.89
N GLY A 23 0.97 26.70 47.77
CA GLY A 23 0.84 27.48 46.54
C GLY A 23 2.16 28.13 46.10
N VAL A 24 2.50 27.94 44.87
CA VAL A 24 3.21 28.92 44.05
C VAL A 24 2.59 28.81 42.64
N ILE A 25 1.83 29.83 42.25
CA ILE A 25 1.37 29.97 40.86
C ILE A 25 2.61 30.41 40.04
N LEU A 26 3.38 29.48 39.53
CA LEU A 26 4.29 29.72 38.42
C LEU A 26 3.44 29.63 37.15
N MET A 27 3.19 30.79 36.56
CA MET A 27 2.67 30.92 35.20
C MET A 27 3.74 30.41 34.23
N GLY A 28 3.86 29.09 34.12
CA GLY A 28 4.70 28.43 33.12
C GLY A 28 4.02 28.58 31.77
N MET A 29 4.56 29.43 30.89
CA MET A 29 4.30 29.40 29.46
C MET A 29 4.68 28.01 28.98
N GLN A 30 3.71 27.11 28.86
CA GLN A 30 3.87 25.86 28.12
C GLN A 30 4.03 26.22 26.65
N MET A 31 5.26 26.38 26.19
CA MET A 31 5.58 26.25 24.77
C MET A 31 5.27 24.81 24.39
N GLY A 32 4.03 24.59 23.94
CA GLY A 32 3.65 23.33 23.32
C GLY A 32 4.51 23.15 22.07
N ILE A 33 5.51 22.28 22.16
CA ILE A 33 6.21 21.80 20.96
C ILE A 33 5.12 21.10 20.12
N PRO A 34 4.83 21.55 18.89
CA PRO A 34 3.88 20.86 18.04
C PRO A 34 4.46 19.47 17.77
N ILE A 35 3.86 18.44 18.37
CA ILE A 35 4.16 17.05 18.02
C ILE A 35 3.66 16.90 16.59
N PRO A 36 4.53 16.61 15.59
CA PRO A 36 4.07 16.35 14.24
C PRO A 36 3.08 15.18 14.33
N SER A 37 1.82 15.43 13.95
CA SER A 37 0.81 14.38 13.88
C SER A 37 1.33 13.36 12.85
N ALA A 38 1.62 12.16 13.31
CA ALA A 38 1.91 11.05 12.40
C ALA A 38 0.70 10.95 11.47
N GLN A 39 0.89 11.26 10.19
CA GLN A 39 -0.16 11.16 9.21
C GLN A 39 -0.62 9.70 9.15
N ALA A 40 -1.91 9.45 9.35
CA ALA A 40 -2.44 8.10 9.30
C ALA A 40 -2.10 7.46 7.95
N ALA A 41 -1.60 6.23 7.98
CA ALA A 41 -1.28 5.48 6.77
C ALA A 41 -2.55 5.32 5.92
N GLY A 42 -2.54 5.86 4.70
CA GLY A 42 -3.61 5.68 3.72
C GLY A 42 -3.51 4.33 3.01
N LYS A 43 -4.58 3.96 2.29
CA LYS A 43 -4.60 2.78 1.42
C LYS A 43 -4.82 3.20 -0.02
N TYR A 44 -4.02 2.71 -0.95
CA TYR A 44 -4.06 3.09 -2.36
C TYR A 44 -4.01 1.89 -3.28
N ALA A 45 -4.92 1.86 -4.26
CA ALA A 45 -4.86 0.93 -5.38
C ALA A 45 -4.44 1.71 -6.63
N ILE A 46 -3.24 1.47 -7.10
CA ILE A 46 -2.70 2.04 -8.33
C ILE A 46 -3.06 1.10 -9.47
N ILE A 47 -3.93 1.52 -10.36
CA ILE A 47 -4.48 0.70 -11.46
C ILE A 47 -3.88 1.19 -12.77
N LEU A 48 -2.99 0.40 -13.36
CA LEU A 48 -2.42 0.66 -14.67
C LEU A 48 -3.25 -0.03 -15.74
N GLN A 49 -3.96 0.76 -16.55
CA GLN A 49 -4.78 0.28 -17.68
C GLN A 49 -4.14 0.54 -19.04
N ALA A 50 -3.21 1.49 -19.13
CA ALA A 50 -2.54 1.83 -20.38
C ALA A 50 -1.57 0.73 -20.83
N GLY A 51 -1.58 0.39 -22.11
CA GLY A 51 -0.67 -0.56 -22.73
C GLY A 51 0.70 0.04 -23.06
N LYS A 52 1.56 -0.78 -23.64
CA LYS A 52 2.96 -0.41 -23.93
C LYS A 52 3.20 0.19 -25.32
N GLU A 53 2.17 0.24 -26.17
CA GLU A 53 2.30 0.56 -27.59
C GLU A 53 2.46 2.07 -27.89
N SER A 54 2.34 2.92 -26.86
CA SER A 54 2.41 4.38 -27.03
C SER A 54 3.36 5.05 -26.04
N HIS A 55 3.83 6.27 -26.39
CA HIS A 55 4.59 7.11 -25.45
C HIS A 55 3.77 7.45 -24.20
N GLU A 56 2.47 7.67 -24.34
CA GLU A 56 1.57 7.94 -23.22
C GLU A 56 1.46 6.70 -22.31
N GLY A 57 1.29 5.53 -22.88
CA GLY A 57 1.26 4.29 -22.11
C GLY A 57 2.56 4.03 -21.34
N MET A 58 3.70 4.34 -21.97
CA MET A 58 5.01 4.33 -21.31
C MET A 58 5.05 5.32 -20.12
N ALA A 59 4.58 6.55 -20.31
CA ALA A 59 4.56 7.56 -19.25
C ALA A 59 3.65 7.13 -18.09
N ARG A 60 2.47 6.59 -18.38
CA ARG A 60 1.56 6.06 -17.36
C ARG A 60 2.17 4.88 -16.58
N ALA A 61 2.88 3.99 -17.26
CA ALA A 61 3.58 2.90 -16.58
C ALA A 61 4.70 3.43 -15.66
N VAL A 62 5.47 4.43 -16.09
CA VAL A 62 6.46 5.12 -15.24
C VAL A 62 5.77 5.68 -13.98
N HIS A 63 4.68 6.42 -14.15
CA HIS A 63 3.96 7.03 -13.02
C HIS A 63 3.35 5.99 -12.11
N ALA A 64 2.78 4.90 -12.65
CA ALA A 64 2.25 3.81 -11.82
C ALA A 64 3.33 3.23 -10.89
N LEU A 65 4.53 2.97 -11.41
CA LEU A 65 5.64 2.46 -10.62
C LEU A 65 6.17 3.50 -9.60
N LEU A 66 6.30 4.77 -10.01
CA LEU A 66 6.77 5.86 -9.14
C LEU A 66 5.78 6.13 -7.99
N TYR A 67 4.48 6.28 -8.28
CA TYR A 67 3.46 6.53 -7.25
C TYR A 67 3.36 5.36 -6.28
N THR A 68 3.40 4.13 -6.80
CA THR A 68 3.42 2.93 -5.95
C THR A 68 4.62 2.94 -5.01
N ARG A 69 5.80 3.27 -5.52
CA ARG A 69 7.03 3.33 -4.72
C ARG A 69 6.94 4.43 -3.66
N GLU A 70 6.64 5.66 -4.07
CA GLU A 70 6.57 6.83 -3.19
C GLU A 70 5.59 6.60 -2.04
N LEU A 71 4.36 6.19 -2.37
CA LEU A 71 3.34 5.91 -1.36
C LEU A 71 3.78 4.80 -0.38
N LYS A 72 4.46 3.77 -0.89
CA LYS A 72 4.98 2.68 -0.04
C LYS A 72 6.11 3.15 0.86
N GLU A 73 7.04 3.97 0.36
CA GLU A 73 8.13 4.58 1.13
C GLU A 73 7.61 5.53 2.23
N HIS A 74 6.43 6.15 2.00
CA HIS A 74 5.72 6.97 2.99
C HIS A 74 4.86 6.17 3.98
N GLY A 75 4.95 4.83 3.97
CA GLY A 75 4.29 3.96 4.94
C GLY A 75 2.83 3.66 4.64
N HIS A 76 2.36 3.96 3.43
CA HIS A 76 0.99 3.63 3.01
C HIS A 76 0.85 2.16 2.63
N ASP A 77 -0.39 1.63 2.73
CA ASP A 77 -0.75 0.33 2.18
C ASP A 77 -1.06 0.49 0.68
N VAL A 78 -0.29 -0.19 -0.16
CA VAL A 78 -0.37 0.01 -1.61
C VAL A 78 -0.48 -1.31 -2.34
N VAL A 79 -1.45 -1.39 -3.25
CA VAL A 79 -1.58 -2.46 -4.24
C VAL A 79 -1.36 -1.89 -5.64
N LEU A 80 -0.55 -2.58 -6.45
CA LEU A 80 -0.37 -2.28 -7.87
C LEU A 80 -1.17 -3.28 -8.70
N VAL A 81 -2.09 -2.77 -9.51
CA VAL A 81 -3.01 -3.56 -10.32
C VAL A 81 -2.70 -3.34 -11.79
N PHE A 82 -2.50 -4.42 -12.52
CA PHE A 82 -2.38 -4.42 -13.97
C PHE A 82 -3.72 -4.84 -14.56
N ASP A 83 -4.42 -3.89 -15.17
CA ASP A 83 -5.74 -4.08 -15.74
C ASP A 83 -5.75 -3.65 -17.23
N GLY A 84 -6.74 -4.04 -17.99
CA GLY A 84 -6.79 -3.71 -19.42
C GLY A 84 -5.49 -4.09 -20.15
N ALA A 85 -5.04 -3.19 -21.03
CA ALA A 85 -3.75 -3.32 -21.73
C ALA A 85 -2.54 -3.24 -20.78
N GLY A 86 -2.72 -2.77 -19.54
CA GLY A 86 -1.68 -2.76 -18.52
C GLY A 86 -1.15 -4.16 -18.16
N THR A 87 -1.90 -5.22 -18.46
CA THR A 87 -1.46 -6.61 -18.30
C THR A 87 -0.24 -6.96 -19.17
N GLU A 88 -0.03 -6.27 -20.28
CA GLU A 88 1.17 -6.41 -21.12
C GLU A 88 2.43 -5.91 -20.42
N TRP A 89 2.30 -4.89 -19.54
CA TRP A 89 3.41 -4.45 -18.68
C TRP A 89 3.76 -5.49 -17.62
N ALA A 90 2.75 -6.13 -17.02
CA ALA A 90 2.99 -7.21 -16.08
C ALA A 90 3.76 -8.35 -16.76
N GLU A 91 3.39 -8.70 -17.99
CA GLU A 91 4.09 -9.71 -18.79
C GLU A 91 5.53 -9.30 -19.07
N GLU A 92 5.76 -8.05 -19.51
CA GLU A 92 7.08 -7.52 -19.81
C GLU A 92 8.00 -7.50 -18.59
N PHE A 93 7.53 -6.94 -17.48
CA PHE A 93 8.34 -6.78 -16.25
C PHE A 93 8.70 -8.09 -15.56
N THR A 94 7.91 -9.13 -15.79
CA THR A 94 8.09 -10.44 -15.15
C THR A 94 8.85 -11.45 -16.01
N LYS A 95 9.22 -11.10 -17.24
CA LYS A 95 10.13 -11.92 -18.03
C LYS A 95 11.45 -12.10 -17.29
N PRO A 96 12.00 -13.31 -17.20
CA PRO A 96 13.29 -13.57 -16.54
C PRO A 96 14.42 -12.74 -17.15
N ASP A 97 14.42 -12.60 -18.47
CA ASP A 97 15.42 -11.94 -19.31
C ASP A 97 15.01 -10.53 -19.77
N SER A 98 13.98 -9.92 -19.15
CA SER A 98 13.56 -8.57 -19.52
C SER A 98 14.68 -7.56 -19.37
N THR A 99 15.00 -6.90 -20.47
CA THR A 99 15.94 -5.78 -20.54
C THR A 99 15.24 -4.42 -20.58
N HIS A 100 13.91 -4.40 -20.41
CA HIS A 100 13.15 -3.17 -20.44
C HIS A 100 13.58 -2.21 -19.31
N LYS A 101 13.77 -0.93 -19.64
CA LYS A 101 14.33 0.10 -18.71
C LYS A 101 13.55 0.29 -17.39
N LEU A 102 12.26 -0.07 -17.36
CA LEU A 102 11.42 0.02 -16.16
C LEU A 102 11.45 -1.27 -15.31
N THR A 103 11.96 -2.37 -15.82
CA THR A 103 12.00 -3.65 -15.10
C THR A 103 12.74 -3.57 -13.75
N PRO A 104 13.88 -2.87 -13.61
CA PRO A 104 14.52 -2.71 -12.32
C PRO A 104 13.62 -2.05 -11.27
N MET A 105 12.91 -0.98 -11.63
CA MET A 105 11.97 -0.28 -10.73
C MET A 105 10.83 -1.21 -10.31
N TYR A 106 10.24 -1.97 -11.23
CA TYR A 106 9.20 -2.95 -10.90
C TYR A 106 9.71 -4.02 -9.92
N ARG A 107 10.95 -4.52 -10.12
CA ARG A 107 11.55 -5.52 -9.22
C ARG A 107 11.78 -4.98 -7.81
N GLU A 108 12.12 -3.70 -7.69
CA GLU A 108 12.27 -3.06 -6.38
C GLU A 108 10.97 -2.98 -5.58
N LEU A 109 9.82 -2.81 -6.23
CA LEU A 109 8.51 -2.85 -5.56
C LEU A 109 8.26 -4.20 -4.86
N SER A 110 8.84 -5.30 -5.36
CA SER A 110 8.75 -6.60 -4.69
C SER A 110 9.55 -6.62 -3.38
N LYS A 111 10.72 -5.95 -3.36
CA LYS A 111 11.54 -5.83 -2.14
C LYS A 111 10.85 -4.96 -1.09
N LEU A 112 10.05 -3.98 -1.51
CA LEU A 112 9.23 -3.13 -0.64
C LEU A 112 7.95 -3.82 -0.14
N GLY A 113 7.70 -5.07 -0.54
CA GLY A 113 6.51 -5.81 -0.14
C GLY A 113 5.21 -5.29 -0.77
N VAL A 114 5.28 -4.72 -1.96
CA VAL A 114 4.08 -4.27 -2.69
C VAL A 114 3.32 -5.47 -3.23
N THR A 115 2.03 -5.57 -2.88
CA THR A 115 1.11 -6.54 -3.48
C THR A 115 0.84 -6.17 -4.93
N LYS A 116 0.98 -7.14 -5.84
CA LYS A 116 0.71 -6.96 -7.26
C LYS A 116 -0.44 -7.86 -7.66
N ILE A 117 -1.37 -7.33 -8.43
CA ILE A 117 -2.57 -8.03 -8.91
C ILE A 117 -2.63 -7.87 -10.42
N ILE A 118 -3.01 -8.94 -11.13
CA ILE A 118 -3.16 -8.93 -12.57
C ILE A 118 -4.58 -9.38 -12.90
N CYS A 119 -5.29 -8.59 -13.70
CA CYS A 119 -6.63 -8.93 -14.16
C CYS A 119 -6.60 -10.17 -15.05
N ASP A 120 -7.29 -11.23 -14.64
CA ASP A 120 -7.32 -12.51 -15.36
C ASP A 120 -7.98 -12.38 -16.74
N PHE A 121 -9.16 -11.75 -16.80
CA PHE A 121 -9.89 -11.52 -18.04
C PHE A 121 -9.05 -10.69 -19.02
N CYS A 122 -8.48 -9.58 -18.56
CA CYS A 122 -7.68 -8.70 -19.42
C CYS A 122 -6.41 -9.39 -19.90
N ALA A 123 -5.75 -10.17 -19.06
CA ALA A 123 -4.59 -10.97 -19.47
C ALA A 123 -4.94 -11.93 -20.63
N GLY A 124 -6.14 -12.52 -20.61
CA GLY A 124 -6.67 -13.32 -21.71
C GLY A 124 -6.93 -12.49 -22.96
N ALA A 125 -7.63 -11.37 -22.83
CA ALA A 125 -8.00 -10.48 -23.92
C ALA A 125 -6.76 -9.89 -24.64
N PHE A 126 -5.69 -9.60 -23.90
CA PHE A 126 -4.42 -9.10 -24.44
C PHE A 126 -3.38 -10.19 -24.74
N GLY A 127 -3.78 -11.49 -24.68
CA GLY A 127 -2.96 -12.62 -25.13
C GLY A 127 -1.70 -12.87 -24.30
N VAL A 128 -1.69 -12.48 -23.01
CA VAL A 128 -0.54 -12.65 -22.11
C VAL A 128 -0.79 -13.66 -20.99
N LYS A 129 -2.04 -14.15 -20.84
CA LYS A 129 -2.46 -14.98 -19.69
C LYS A 129 -1.63 -16.23 -19.49
N GLU A 130 -1.40 -17.00 -20.53
CA GLU A 130 -0.68 -18.27 -20.45
C GLU A 130 0.76 -18.07 -19.96
N ARG A 131 1.42 -17.01 -20.45
CA ARG A 131 2.80 -16.69 -20.03
C ARG A 131 2.88 -16.22 -18.58
N LEU A 132 1.88 -15.45 -18.12
CA LEU A 132 1.77 -15.02 -16.74
C LEU A 132 1.47 -16.19 -15.81
N ALA A 133 0.56 -17.09 -16.21
CA ALA A 133 0.20 -18.29 -15.45
C ALA A 133 1.39 -19.26 -15.33
N GLN A 134 2.18 -19.48 -16.40
CA GLN A 134 3.40 -20.28 -16.35
C GLN A 134 4.43 -19.75 -15.35
N ARG A 135 4.44 -18.43 -15.09
CA ARG A 135 5.29 -17.78 -14.10
C ARG A 135 4.64 -17.71 -12.71
N GLN A 136 3.47 -18.37 -12.55
CA GLN A 136 2.73 -18.43 -11.27
C GLN A 136 2.37 -17.05 -10.69
N LEU A 137 2.06 -16.08 -11.57
CA LEU A 137 1.70 -14.75 -11.15
C LEU A 137 0.22 -14.67 -10.70
N PRO A 138 -0.12 -13.74 -9.79
CA PRO A 138 -1.45 -13.67 -9.20
C PRO A 138 -2.48 -13.11 -10.19
N LEU A 139 -3.07 -13.99 -11.00
CA LEU A 139 -4.22 -13.69 -11.84
C LEU A 139 -5.49 -13.68 -11.00
N VAL A 140 -6.26 -12.59 -11.05
CA VAL A 140 -7.43 -12.37 -10.19
C VAL A 140 -8.69 -12.17 -11.02
N ALA A 141 -9.77 -12.90 -10.65
CA ALA A 141 -11.05 -12.99 -11.36
C ALA A 141 -12.23 -12.93 -10.38
N GLU A 142 -12.31 -11.92 -9.54
CA GLU A 142 -13.28 -11.83 -8.43
C GLU A 142 -14.68 -11.36 -8.87
N TYR A 143 -14.75 -10.50 -9.89
CA TYR A 143 -16.01 -9.97 -10.41
C TYR A 143 -16.01 -10.02 -11.94
N ALA A 144 -16.88 -10.84 -12.52
CA ALA A 144 -16.97 -11.05 -13.97
C ALA A 144 -15.63 -11.26 -14.68
N GLY A 145 -14.68 -11.96 -14.03
CA GLY A 145 -13.34 -12.22 -14.54
C GLY A 145 -12.31 -11.14 -14.23
N HIS A 146 -12.70 -10.06 -13.56
CA HIS A 146 -11.85 -8.92 -13.18
C HIS A 146 -11.61 -8.87 -11.66
N PRO A 147 -10.57 -8.17 -11.20
CA PRO A 147 -10.43 -7.82 -9.80
C PRO A 147 -11.61 -6.96 -9.32
N SER A 148 -12.06 -7.16 -8.06
CA SER A 148 -13.22 -6.43 -7.54
C SER A 148 -12.84 -5.03 -7.04
N ILE A 149 -13.29 -3.99 -7.74
CA ILE A 149 -13.12 -2.59 -7.31
C ILE A 149 -13.92 -2.32 -6.03
N ALA A 150 -15.13 -2.86 -5.90
CA ALA A 150 -15.96 -2.69 -4.70
C ALA A 150 -15.22 -3.18 -3.45
N LYS A 151 -14.57 -4.34 -3.53
CA LYS A 151 -13.77 -4.90 -2.44
C LYS A 151 -12.70 -3.92 -1.94
N TRP A 152 -12.01 -3.21 -2.83
CA TRP A 152 -11.00 -2.23 -2.42
C TRP A 152 -11.60 -0.99 -1.80
N ILE A 153 -12.70 -0.47 -2.38
CA ILE A 153 -13.44 0.68 -1.83
C ILE A 153 -13.95 0.35 -0.43
N ASP A 154 -14.56 -0.81 -0.24
CA ASP A 154 -15.08 -1.27 1.06
C ASP A 154 -13.95 -1.43 2.11
N GLN A 155 -12.73 -1.73 1.68
CA GLN A 155 -11.55 -1.81 2.53
C GLN A 155 -10.85 -0.44 2.75
N GLY A 156 -11.40 0.63 2.21
CA GLY A 156 -10.91 2.00 2.37
C GLY A 156 -9.76 2.38 1.43
N TYR A 157 -9.57 1.67 0.31
CA TYR A 157 -8.58 2.05 -0.69
C TYR A 157 -9.08 3.22 -1.55
N GLN A 158 -8.19 4.19 -1.79
CA GLN A 158 -8.34 5.20 -2.82
C GLN A 158 -7.80 4.65 -4.14
N LEU A 159 -8.55 4.85 -5.23
CA LEU A 159 -8.19 4.33 -6.54
C LEU A 159 -7.50 5.40 -7.36
N LEU A 160 -6.31 5.11 -7.89
CA LEU A 160 -5.57 5.93 -8.84
C LEU A 160 -5.46 5.14 -10.16
N ILE A 161 -6.15 5.60 -11.18
CA ILE A 161 -6.23 4.91 -12.49
C ILE A 161 -5.37 5.66 -13.52
N LEU A 162 -4.49 4.93 -14.22
CA LEU A 162 -3.50 5.44 -15.16
C LEU A 162 -3.57 4.74 -16.51
#